data_ed8ebadda936ce085dc1a8f4ca01bb56
#
_entry.id   ed8ebadda936ce085dc1a8f4ca01bb56
#
_cell.length_a   1.000
_cell.length_b   1.000
_cell.length_c   1.000
_cell.angle_alpha   90.00
_cell.angle_beta   90.00
_cell.angle_gamma   90.00
#
_symmetry.space_group_name_H-M   'P 1'
#
loop_
_entity.id
_entity.type
_entity.pdbx_description
1 polymer ?
#
loop_
_entity_poly.entity_id
_entity_poly.type
_entity_poly.pdbx_seq_one_letter_code
_entity_poly.pdbx_strand_id
1 'polypeptide(L)'
;MKGFIGAVTFAFVLFCTIVCCAICIEKIPVGYEGVVYSMNGGVQEETLKQGWHLVSPTKHVKEFTVSNEQLVLSKDKRDCSEEDDSFSVSTADNANIDISFQMTYKFIPEKIVSTYKNFKGMDGSDIVNQRVKTVLKSKISEVTTNHTMMDIYSGDRATINHKITEYLNEEFGNAYGINVIDASIIDVHPDAKLQETIDNRVTAMQKKQQAEAEQETIKVQNNTKILQAKADAEAKKIAAEGEAEANRIISESLTDEVLKQMYYEKWNGVLPNTIAGNSTGVMITN
;
A
#
# COMPACT_ATOMS: atom_id res chain seq x y z
N MET A 1 -7.31 81.73 -17.47
CA MET A 1 -7.11 81.08 -16.17
C MET A 1 -8.28 80.18 -15.73
N LYS A 2 -9.57 80.60 -15.88
CA LYS A 2 -10.71 79.73 -15.44
C LYS A 2 -10.82 78.39 -16.16
N GLY A 3 -10.52 78.30 -17.45
CA GLY A 3 -10.54 77.02 -18.21
C GLY A 3 -9.40 76.03 -17.84
N PHE A 4 -8.23 76.56 -17.49
CA PHE A 4 -7.09 75.70 -17.06
C PHE A 4 -7.32 75.09 -15.68
N ILE A 5 -7.93 75.88 -14.74
CA ILE A 5 -8.28 75.36 -13.40
C ILE A 5 -9.38 74.33 -13.52
N GLY A 6 -10.35 74.44 -14.43
CA GLY A 6 -11.40 73.46 -14.67
C GLY A 6 -10.83 72.16 -15.28
N ALA A 7 -9.85 72.27 -16.17
CA ALA A 7 -9.18 71.08 -16.73
C ALA A 7 -8.34 70.30 -15.68
N VAL A 8 -7.62 70.99 -14.82
CA VAL A 8 -6.84 70.42 -13.73
C VAL A 8 -7.73 69.72 -12.69
N THR A 9 -8.85 70.36 -12.31
CA THR A 9 -9.81 69.75 -11.36
C THR A 9 -10.46 68.51 -11.98
N PHE A 10 -10.83 68.54 -13.25
CA PHE A 10 -11.40 67.39 -13.92
C PHE A 10 -10.40 66.24 -14.01
N ALA A 11 -9.14 66.49 -14.36
CA ALA A 11 -8.07 65.48 -14.38
C ALA A 11 -7.82 64.89 -12.99
N PHE A 12 -7.85 65.74 -11.95
CA PHE A 12 -7.69 65.26 -10.55
C PHE A 12 -8.84 64.36 -10.11
N VAL A 13 -10.10 64.75 -10.40
CA VAL A 13 -11.29 63.94 -10.10
C VAL A 13 -11.23 62.59 -10.85
N LEU A 14 -10.85 62.61 -12.15
CA LEU A 14 -10.69 61.39 -12.95
C LEU A 14 -9.59 60.47 -12.35
N PHE A 15 -8.48 61.04 -11.95
CA PHE A 15 -7.42 60.31 -11.31
C PHE A 15 -7.86 59.67 -9.97
N CYS A 16 -8.55 60.44 -9.12
CA CYS A 16 -9.11 59.93 -7.87
C CYS A 16 -10.14 58.81 -8.09
N THR A 17 -10.99 58.91 -9.12
CA THR A 17 -11.95 57.84 -9.46
C THR A 17 -11.25 56.58 -9.95
N ILE A 18 -10.22 56.71 -10.78
CA ILE A 18 -9.44 55.56 -11.23
C ILE A 18 -8.73 54.87 -10.07
N VAL A 19 -8.08 55.63 -9.19
CA VAL A 19 -7.43 55.11 -7.98
C VAL A 19 -8.44 54.45 -7.05
N CYS A 20 -9.60 55.06 -6.83
CA CYS A 20 -10.66 54.47 -6.01
C CYS A 20 -11.19 53.15 -6.62
N CYS A 21 -11.42 53.11 -7.94
CA CYS A 21 -11.80 51.88 -8.63
C CYS A 21 -10.74 50.79 -8.52
N ALA A 22 -9.46 51.15 -8.65
CA ALA A 22 -8.36 50.19 -8.52
C ALA A 22 -8.26 49.56 -7.12
N ILE A 23 -8.55 50.35 -6.08
CA ILE A 23 -8.57 49.88 -4.67
C ILE A 23 -9.81 49.01 -4.38
N CYS A 24 -10.91 49.20 -5.11
CA CYS A 24 -12.14 48.46 -4.92
C CYS A 24 -12.18 47.09 -5.62
N ILE A 25 -11.20 46.79 -6.46
CA ILE A 25 -11.17 45.53 -7.20
C ILE A 25 -10.38 44.50 -6.41
N GLU A 26 -11.07 43.45 -5.96
CA GLU A 26 -10.47 42.30 -5.32
C GLU A 26 -10.48 41.10 -6.28
N LYS A 27 -9.36 40.38 -6.35
CA LYS A 27 -9.22 39.23 -7.22
C LYS A 27 -9.09 37.99 -6.37
N ILE A 28 -10.06 37.08 -6.48
CA ILE A 28 -10.00 35.77 -5.82
C ILE A 28 -9.45 34.76 -6.83
N PRO A 29 -8.33 34.13 -6.51
CA PRO A 29 -7.72 33.10 -7.36
C PRO A 29 -8.63 31.88 -7.57
N VAL A 30 -8.32 31.10 -8.62
CA VAL A 30 -9.01 29.82 -8.87
C VAL A 30 -8.71 28.86 -7.73
N GLY A 31 -9.77 28.21 -7.20
CA GLY A 31 -9.64 27.26 -6.10
C GLY A 31 -9.76 27.89 -4.72
N TYR A 32 -10.05 29.20 -4.63
CA TYR A 32 -10.28 29.90 -3.37
C TYR A 32 -11.69 30.49 -3.33
N GLU A 33 -12.21 30.67 -2.11
CA GLU A 33 -13.38 31.50 -1.80
C GLU A 33 -13.01 32.55 -0.74
N GLY A 34 -13.55 33.73 -0.90
CA GLY A 34 -13.27 34.87 -0.01
C GLY A 34 -14.40 35.09 0.98
N VAL A 35 -14.07 35.22 2.26
CA VAL A 35 -14.99 35.71 3.30
C VAL A 35 -14.82 37.20 3.44
N VAL A 36 -15.92 37.95 3.33
CA VAL A 36 -15.94 39.41 3.44
C VAL A 36 -16.24 39.82 4.87
N TYR A 37 -15.38 40.65 5.41
CA TYR A 37 -15.53 41.24 6.73
C TYR A 37 -15.48 42.77 6.65
N SER A 38 -16.35 43.43 7.37
CA SER A 38 -16.31 44.89 7.51
C SER A 38 -16.43 45.31 8.97
N MET A 39 -15.72 46.39 9.34
CA MET A 39 -15.76 46.91 10.72
C MET A 39 -17.18 47.34 11.16
N ASN A 40 -18.00 47.83 10.21
CA ASN A 40 -19.35 48.36 10.51
C ASN A 40 -20.47 47.34 10.33
N GLY A 41 -20.26 46.29 9.51
CA GLY A 41 -21.29 45.30 9.15
C GLY A 41 -20.98 43.88 9.59
N GLY A 42 -19.80 43.64 10.20
CA GLY A 42 -19.37 42.32 10.59
C GLY A 42 -19.03 41.41 9.41
N VAL A 43 -19.17 40.13 9.59
CA VAL A 43 -18.88 39.09 8.59
C VAL A 43 -20.11 38.84 7.72
N GLN A 44 -19.95 38.87 6.40
CA GLN A 44 -21.04 38.53 5.46
C GLN A 44 -21.28 37.04 5.44
N GLU A 45 -22.54 36.63 5.26
CA GLU A 45 -22.92 35.21 5.18
C GLU A 45 -22.61 34.61 3.82
N GLU A 46 -22.53 35.43 2.76
CA GLU A 46 -22.18 34.99 1.42
C GLU A 46 -20.69 35.12 1.18
N THR A 47 -20.08 34.05 0.63
CA THR A 47 -18.69 34.05 0.21
C THR A 47 -18.54 34.58 -1.21
N LEU A 48 -17.39 35.20 -1.50
CA LEU A 48 -17.02 35.59 -2.85
C LEU A 48 -16.36 34.39 -3.55
N LYS A 49 -16.93 33.97 -4.68
CA LYS A 49 -16.37 32.92 -5.50
C LYS A 49 -15.15 33.42 -6.30
N GLN A 50 -14.43 32.52 -6.94
CA GLN A 50 -13.30 32.85 -7.82
C GLN A 50 -13.68 33.93 -8.86
N GLY A 51 -12.81 34.89 -9.09
CA GLY A 51 -13.00 35.95 -10.08
C GLY A 51 -12.70 37.36 -9.57
N TRP A 52 -13.13 38.34 -10.33
CA TRP A 52 -12.97 39.75 -9.99
C TRP A 52 -14.24 40.26 -9.30
N HIS A 53 -14.08 40.84 -8.13
CA HIS A 53 -15.18 41.38 -7.34
C HIS A 53 -14.96 42.85 -7.02
N LEU A 54 -16.04 43.62 -7.05
CA LEU A 54 -16.02 45.01 -6.59
C LEU A 54 -16.34 45.04 -5.11
N VAL A 55 -15.33 45.29 -4.29
CA VAL A 55 -15.43 45.30 -2.83
C VAL A 55 -15.19 46.71 -2.32
N SER A 56 -16.02 47.21 -1.39
CA SER A 56 -15.81 48.52 -0.79
C SER A 56 -14.44 48.57 -0.07
N PRO A 57 -13.70 49.69 -0.11
CA PRO A 57 -12.42 49.86 0.55
C PRO A 57 -12.45 49.65 2.08
N THR A 58 -13.65 49.66 2.69
CA THR A 58 -13.86 49.42 4.12
C THR A 58 -14.08 47.95 4.45
N LYS A 59 -14.09 47.07 3.45
CA LYS A 59 -14.26 45.65 3.59
C LYS A 59 -12.93 44.95 3.33
N HIS A 60 -12.69 43.89 4.05
CA HIS A 60 -11.52 43.03 3.90
C HIS A 60 -11.97 41.64 3.46
N VAL A 61 -11.20 41.04 2.58
CA VAL A 61 -11.45 39.68 2.12
C VAL A 61 -10.37 38.76 2.67
N LYS A 62 -10.78 37.63 3.20
CA LYS A 62 -9.90 36.56 3.66
C LYS A 62 -10.17 35.31 2.84
N GLU A 63 -9.09 34.71 2.33
CA GLU A 63 -9.16 33.58 1.38
C GLU A 63 -9.12 32.25 2.10
N PHE A 64 -9.91 31.30 1.59
CA PHE A 64 -9.96 29.92 2.02
C PHE A 64 -9.84 29.02 0.80
N THR A 65 -8.96 28.03 0.87
CA THR A 65 -8.81 27.06 -0.23
C THR A 65 -10.00 26.09 -0.27
N VAL A 66 -10.69 26.05 -1.40
CA VAL A 66 -11.78 25.10 -1.69
C VAL A 66 -11.34 24.04 -2.70
N SER A 67 -10.15 24.16 -3.24
CA SER A 67 -9.45 23.15 -4.02
C SER A 67 -8.57 22.30 -3.13
N ASN A 68 -8.11 21.16 -3.68
CA ASN A 68 -7.22 20.28 -2.95
C ASN A 68 -5.87 20.97 -2.70
N GLU A 69 -5.52 21.12 -1.45
CA GLU A 69 -4.24 21.63 -1.00
C GLU A 69 -3.53 20.60 -0.14
N GLN A 70 -2.21 20.58 -0.14
CA GLN A 70 -1.42 19.58 0.54
C GLN A 70 -0.62 20.22 1.67
N LEU A 71 -0.77 19.66 2.87
CA LEU A 71 0.08 19.95 4.02
C LEU A 71 1.09 18.78 4.16
N VAL A 72 2.37 19.10 4.06
CA VAL A 72 3.45 18.13 4.21
C VAL A 72 4.25 18.45 5.46
N LEU A 73 4.45 17.46 6.31
CA LEU A 73 5.26 17.50 7.53
C LEU A 73 6.36 16.45 7.37
N SER A 74 7.46 16.80 6.75
CA SER A 74 8.53 15.86 6.43
C SER A 74 9.87 16.32 6.97
N LYS A 75 10.75 15.34 7.20
CA LYS A 75 12.17 15.56 7.48
C LYS A 75 12.97 15.82 6.21
N ASP A 76 12.53 15.29 5.08
CA ASP A 76 13.25 15.44 3.81
C ASP A 76 12.83 16.72 3.09
N LYS A 77 13.81 17.59 2.82
CA LYS A 77 13.61 18.83 2.04
C LYS A 77 13.06 18.60 0.63
N ARG A 78 13.20 17.39 0.09
CA ARG A 78 12.65 17.02 -1.22
C ARG A 78 11.13 16.93 -1.23
N ASP A 79 10.51 16.72 -0.07
CA ASP A 79 9.06 16.59 0.07
C ASP A 79 8.35 17.95 0.24
N CYS A 80 8.96 19.05 -0.22
CA CYS A 80 8.45 20.42 -0.12
C CYS A 80 8.47 21.03 1.30
N SER A 81 9.19 20.46 2.25
CA SER A 81 9.42 21.08 3.56
C SER A 81 10.77 21.83 3.54
N GLU A 82 10.76 23.13 3.87
CA GLU A 82 12.01 23.92 3.97
C GLU A 82 12.76 23.59 5.26
N GLU A 83 12.06 23.16 6.29
CA GLU A 83 12.57 22.78 7.61
C GLU A 83 12.18 21.35 7.96
N ASP A 84 12.82 20.76 8.96
CA ASP A 84 12.43 19.47 9.54
C ASP A 84 11.13 19.67 10.33
N ASP A 85 10.03 19.32 9.71
CA ASP A 85 8.68 19.37 10.28
C ASP A 85 8.19 17.98 10.75
N SER A 86 9.04 16.95 10.65
CA SER A 86 8.73 15.63 11.21
C SER A 86 8.38 15.74 12.69
N PHE A 87 7.64 14.80 13.20
CA PHE A 87 7.23 14.82 14.59
C PHE A 87 7.21 13.41 15.19
N SER A 88 7.48 13.38 16.49
CA SER A 88 7.52 12.13 17.23
C SER A 88 6.11 11.69 17.63
N VAL A 89 5.82 10.41 17.45
CA VAL A 89 4.60 9.75 17.91
C VAL A 89 4.93 8.51 18.72
N SER A 90 4.04 8.17 19.65
CA SER A 90 4.12 6.96 20.45
C SER A 90 3.32 5.82 19.80
N THR A 91 3.79 4.60 19.98
CA THR A 91 3.16 3.38 19.47
C THR A 91 2.62 2.51 20.60
N ALA A 92 1.82 1.49 20.27
CA ALA A 92 1.22 0.56 21.25
C ALA A 92 2.27 -0.21 22.07
N ASP A 93 3.44 -0.42 21.52
CA ASP A 93 4.58 -1.09 22.21
C ASP A 93 5.52 -0.10 22.93
N ASN A 94 5.02 1.12 23.24
CA ASN A 94 5.75 2.20 23.91
C ASN A 94 7.06 2.63 23.21
N ALA A 95 7.19 2.40 21.91
CA ALA A 95 8.26 2.97 21.13
C ALA A 95 7.90 4.39 20.68
N ASN A 96 8.88 5.29 20.68
CA ASN A 96 8.77 6.62 20.08
C ASN A 96 9.44 6.58 18.71
N ILE A 97 8.72 7.00 17.70
CA ILE A 97 9.19 7.06 16.32
C ILE A 97 8.92 8.44 15.74
N ASP A 98 9.88 8.97 14.99
CA ASP A 98 9.66 10.18 14.21
C ASP A 98 9.03 9.79 12.87
N ILE A 99 7.97 10.49 12.49
CA ILE A 99 7.25 10.23 11.24
C ILE A 99 7.21 11.48 10.37
N SER A 100 7.30 11.25 9.07
CA SER A 100 6.93 12.21 8.03
C SER A 100 5.50 11.94 7.59
N PHE A 101 4.70 12.99 7.46
CA PHE A 101 3.28 12.87 7.24
C PHE A 101 2.80 13.85 6.18
N GLN A 102 1.80 13.46 5.38
CA GLN A 102 1.11 14.33 4.45
C GLN A 102 -0.40 14.27 4.65
N MET A 103 -1.05 15.39 4.39
CA MET A 103 -2.51 15.50 4.40
C MET A 103 -2.97 16.33 3.22
N THR A 104 -3.85 15.80 2.39
CA THR A 104 -4.54 16.53 1.34
C THR A 104 -5.91 16.96 1.86
N TYR A 105 -6.20 18.23 1.80
CA TYR A 105 -7.39 18.80 2.40
C TYR A 105 -7.99 19.91 1.54
N LYS A 106 -9.22 20.29 1.87
CA LYS A 106 -9.90 21.50 1.39
C LYS A 106 -10.89 21.98 2.42
N PHE A 107 -11.19 23.28 2.44
CA PHE A 107 -12.27 23.78 3.25
C PHE A 107 -13.64 23.46 2.63
N ILE A 108 -14.61 23.19 3.49
CA ILE A 108 -16.00 22.93 3.08
C ILE A 108 -16.66 24.30 2.84
N PRO A 109 -17.09 24.63 1.60
CA PRO A 109 -17.60 25.95 1.25
C PRO A 109 -18.70 26.49 2.20
N GLU A 110 -19.61 25.62 2.60
CA GLU A 110 -20.72 25.95 3.47
C GLU A 110 -20.29 26.28 4.91
N LYS A 111 -19.11 25.86 5.33
CA LYS A 111 -18.58 26.04 6.68
C LYS A 111 -17.55 27.18 6.80
N ILE A 112 -17.07 27.77 5.69
CA ILE A 112 -15.99 28.74 5.68
C ILE A 112 -16.34 29.96 6.55
N VAL A 113 -17.56 30.50 6.44
CA VAL A 113 -17.97 31.67 7.20
C VAL A 113 -18.02 31.38 8.70
N SER A 114 -18.51 30.23 9.09
CA SER A 114 -18.55 29.82 10.51
C SER A 114 -17.14 29.58 11.04
N THR A 115 -16.26 28.94 10.24
CA THR A 115 -14.84 28.74 10.55
C THR A 115 -14.14 30.09 10.77
N TYR A 116 -14.31 31.04 9.87
CA TYR A 116 -13.75 32.37 10.00
C TYR A 116 -14.17 33.07 11.31
N LYS A 117 -15.46 32.98 11.65
CA LYS A 117 -15.98 33.54 12.91
C LYS A 117 -15.37 32.85 14.14
N ASN A 118 -15.28 31.52 14.12
CA ASN A 118 -14.76 30.74 15.25
C ASN A 118 -13.26 30.99 15.47
N PHE A 119 -12.49 31.21 14.41
CA PHE A 119 -11.05 31.46 14.48
C PHE A 119 -10.65 32.92 14.42
N LYS A 120 -11.50 33.81 14.93
CA LYS A 120 -11.23 35.26 15.15
C LYS A 120 -10.77 35.96 13.88
N GLY A 121 -11.27 35.59 12.73
CA GLY A 121 -10.97 36.27 11.49
C GLY A 121 -9.62 35.94 10.87
N MET A 122 -9.06 34.77 11.21
CA MET A 122 -7.88 34.22 10.54
C MET A 122 -8.26 33.73 9.14
N ASP A 123 -7.35 33.82 8.18
CA ASP A 123 -7.53 33.20 6.86
C ASP A 123 -7.28 31.69 6.92
N GLY A 124 -7.60 30.99 5.82
CA GLY A 124 -7.51 29.53 5.77
C GLY A 124 -6.10 29.02 6.00
N SER A 125 -5.09 29.65 5.42
CA SER A 125 -3.69 29.25 5.55
C SER A 125 -3.16 29.44 6.98
N ASP A 126 -3.51 30.53 7.62
CA ASP A 126 -3.15 30.78 9.02
C ASP A 126 -3.79 29.75 9.98
N ILE A 127 -5.08 29.41 9.75
CA ILE A 127 -5.76 28.39 10.55
C ILE A 127 -5.03 27.05 10.43
N VAL A 128 -4.67 26.65 9.21
CA VAL A 128 -3.95 25.38 8.99
C VAL A 128 -2.58 25.40 9.66
N ASN A 129 -1.79 26.43 9.42
CA ASN A 129 -0.41 26.49 9.93
C ASN A 129 -0.34 26.64 11.45
N GLN A 130 -1.22 27.45 12.07
CA GLN A 130 -1.14 27.77 13.49
C GLN A 130 -1.98 26.85 14.37
N ARG A 131 -3.06 26.25 13.84
CA ARG A 131 -4.02 25.46 14.63
C ARG A 131 -4.06 24.02 14.20
N VAL A 132 -4.36 23.76 12.91
CA VAL A 132 -4.56 22.41 12.40
C VAL A 132 -3.26 21.59 12.51
N LYS A 133 -2.11 22.17 12.13
CA LYS A 133 -0.79 21.52 12.21
C LYS A 133 -0.48 20.99 13.62
N THR A 134 -0.80 21.76 14.66
CA THR A 134 -0.53 21.33 16.04
C THR A 134 -1.49 20.23 16.51
N VAL A 135 -2.79 20.37 16.20
CA VAL A 135 -3.80 19.38 16.57
C VAL A 135 -3.63 18.10 15.77
N LEU A 136 -3.25 18.20 14.50
CA LEU A 136 -2.92 17.07 13.63
C LEU A 136 -1.89 16.13 14.26
N LYS A 137 -0.78 16.69 14.75
CA LYS A 137 0.28 15.90 15.45
C LYS A 137 -0.28 15.11 16.63
N SER A 138 -1.14 15.75 17.44
CA SER A 138 -1.78 15.09 18.59
C SER A 138 -2.75 14.00 18.16
N LYS A 139 -3.57 14.25 17.14
CA LYS A 139 -4.58 13.30 16.66
C LYS A 139 -3.96 12.08 15.96
N ILE A 140 -2.87 12.29 15.25
CA ILE A 140 -2.09 11.17 14.67
C ILE A 140 -1.48 10.32 15.79
N SER A 141 -0.90 10.95 16.80
CA SER A 141 -0.35 10.21 17.95
C SER A 141 -1.41 9.36 18.67
N GLU A 142 -2.65 9.84 18.76
CA GLU A 142 -3.78 9.08 19.31
C GLU A 142 -4.09 7.81 18.49
N VAL A 143 -4.07 7.90 17.19
CA VAL A 143 -4.29 6.73 16.32
C VAL A 143 -3.11 5.76 16.38
N THR A 144 -1.86 6.27 16.34
CA THR A 144 -0.66 5.42 16.32
C THR A 144 -0.46 4.63 17.60
N THR A 145 -0.97 5.10 18.75
CA THR A 145 -0.92 4.34 20.02
C THR A 145 -1.72 3.04 20.00
N ASN A 146 -2.61 2.85 19.03
CA ASN A 146 -3.35 1.60 18.83
C ASN A 146 -2.63 0.60 17.90
N HIS A 147 -1.49 0.98 17.33
CA HIS A 147 -0.72 0.17 16.41
C HIS A 147 0.71 -0.04 16.91
N THR A 148 1.26 -1.25 16.66
CA THR A 148 2.67 -1.49 17.00
C THR A 148 3.59 -0.76 16.02
N MET A 149 4.82 -0.50 16.45
CA MET A 149 5.83 0.11 15.62
C MET A 149 6.06 -0.70 14.32
N MET A 150 6.04 -2.04 14.40
CA MET A 150 6.18 -2.91 13.23
C MET A 150 5.01 -2.80 12.25
N ASP A 151 3.79 -2.59 12.73
CA ASP A 151 2.63 -2.37 11.86
C ASP A 151 2.78 -1.08 11.07
N ILE A 152 3.29 -0.02 11.71
CA ILE A 152 3.53 1.28 11.07
C ILE A 152 4.74 1.23 10.14
N TYR A 153 5.82 0.50 10.52
CA TYR A 153 7.08 0.44 9.75
C TYR A 153 6.97 -0.46 8.52
N SER A 154 6.47 -1.68 8.66
CA SER A 154 6.47 -2.71 7.61
C SER A 154 5.14 -3.44 7.42
N GLY A 155 4.10 -3.09 8.20
CA GLY A 155 2.79 -3.70 8.16
C GLY A 155 1.87 -3.13 7.08
N ASP A 156 0.57 -3.28 7.28
CA ASP A 156 -0.46 -2.77 6.37
C ASP A 156 -0.69 -1.26 6.57
N ARG A 157 0.25 -0.46 6.05
CA ARG A 157 0.16 1.01 6.06
C ARG A 157 -1.12 1.53 5.39
N ALA A 158 -1.63 0.81 4.39
CA ALA A 158 -2.84 1.24 3.68
C ALA A 158 -4.04 1.27 4.62
N THR A 159 -4.22 0.24 5.43
CA THR A 159 -5.28 0.19 6.45
C THR A 159 -5.10 1.26 7.51
N ILE A 160 -3.87 1.51 7.97
CA ILE A 160 -3.57 2.55 8.97
C ILE A 160 -3.87 3.94 8.39
N ASN A 161 -3.39 4.25 7.19
CA ASN A 161 -3.63 5.53 6.52
C ASN A 161 -5.12 5.77 6.28
N HIS A 162 -5.87 4.73 5.90
CA HIS A 162 -7.32 4.85 5.75
C HIS A 162 -8.01 5.24 7.07
N LYS A 163 -7.65 4.56 8.17
CA LYS A 163 -8.19 4.89 9.50
C LYS A 163 -7.82 6.31 9.95
N ILE A 164 -6.58 6.73 9.69
CA ILE A 164 -6.13 8.10 9.98
C ILE A 164 -6.96 9.09 9.17
N THR A 165 -7.14 8.85 7.87
CA THR A 165 -7.92 9.73 6.99
C THR A 165 -9.36 9.87 7.48
N GLU A 166 -10.01 8.76 7.78
CA GLU A 166 -11.40 8.73 8.26
C GLU A 166 -11.55 9.47 9.59
N TYR A 167 -10.66 9.19 10.55
CA TYR A 167 -10.64 9.84 11.85
C TYR A 167 -10.38 11.36 11.75
N LEU A 168 -9.39 11.76 10.97
CA LEU A 168 -9.08 13.19 10.77
C LEU A 168 -10.18 13.92 10.01
N ASN A 169 -10.82 13.26 9.05
CA ASN A 169 -11.93 13.86 8.31
C ASN A 169 -13.14 14.15 9.21
N GLU A 170 -13.47 13.27 10.13
CA GLU A 170 -14.54 13.48 11.11
C GLU A 170 -14.19 14.63 12.08
N GLU A 171 -13.02 14.59 12.69
CA GLU A 171 -12.55 15.57 13.68
C GLU A 171 -12.41 16.98 13.06
N PHE A 172 -11.73 17.07 11.93
CA PHE A 172 -11.47 18.36 11.29
C PHE A 172 -12.68 18.91 10.54
N GLY A 173 -13.55 18.03 10.03
CA GLY A 173 -14.82 18.44 9.44
C GLY A 173 -15.75 19.15 10.41
N ASN A 174 -15.74 18.71 11.65
CA ASN A 174 -16.56 19.29 12.71
C ASN A 174 -15.91 20.53 13.36
N ALA A 175 -14.61 20.46 13.67
CA ALA A 175 -13.92 21.51 14.43
C ALA A 175 -13.46 22.69 13.54
N TYR A 176 -13.01 22.41 12.32
CA TYR A 176 -12.34 23.39 11.44
C TYR A 176 -13.07 23.63 10.12
N GLY A 177 -14.12 22.87 9.81
CA GLY A 177 -14.77 22.94 8.50
C GLY A 177 -13.87 22.47 7.34
N ILE A 178 -12.95 21.55 7.62
CA ILE A 178 -11.99 20.98 6.66
C ILE A 178 -12.45 19.58 6.27
N ASN A 179 -12.47 19.31 4.98
CA ASN A 179 -12.63 17.97 4.43
C ASN A 179 -11.24 17.40 4.15
N VAL A 180 -10.86 16.35 4.86
CA VAL A 180 -9.61 15.58 4.63
C VAL A 180 -9.89 14.53 3.57
N ILE A 181 -9.16 14.63 2.46
CA ILE A 181 -9.32 13.75 1.29
C ILE A 181 -8.42 12.53 1.42
N ASP A 182 -7.16 12.77 1.80
CA ASP A 182 -6.14 11.76 2.03
C ASP A 182 -5.22 12.21 3.15
N ALA A 183 -4.84 11.27 3.99
CA ALA A 183 -3.92 11.50 5.08
C ALA A 183 -3.03 10.27 5.26
N SER A 184 -1.73 10.42 5.06
CA SER A 184 -0.83 9.28 4.99
C SER A 184 0.53 9.53 5.64
N ILE A 185 1.08 8.49 6.26
CA ILE A 185 2.45 8.45 6.74
C ILE A 185 3.35 8.21 5.52
N ILE A 186 4.23 9.18 5.23
CA ILE A 186 5.19 9.11 4.12
C ILE A 186 6.33 8.19 4.51
N ASP A 187 6.98 8.50 5.63
CA ASP A 187 8.15 7.79 6.09
C ASP A 187 8.21 7.69 7.62
N VAL A 188 8.97 6.72 8.11
CA VAL A 188 9.14 6.43 9.53
C VAL A 188 10.63 6.41 9.83
N HIS A 189 11.05 7.22 10.78
CA HIS A 189 12.45 7.40 11.18
C HIS A 189 12.65 6.90 12.61
N PRO A 190 12.98 5.61 12.82
CA PRO A 190 13.34 5.11 14.15
C PRO A 190 14.70 5.67 14.57
N ASP A 191 14.92 5.78 15.87
CA ASP A 191 16.25 6.09 16.38
C ASP A 191 17.23 4.92 16.12
N ALA A 192 18.55 5.15 16.25
CA ALA A 192 19.58 4.16 15.91
C ALA A 192 19.43 2.85 16.71
N LYS A 193 19.04 2.94 17.99
CA LYS A 193 18.84 1.78 18.88
C LYS A 193 17.60 0.98 18.48
N LEU A 194 16.56 1.69 18.10
CA LEU A 194 15.31 1.10 17.66
C LEU A 194 15.48 0.46 16.27
N GLN A 195 16.24 1.11 15.37
CA GLN A 195 16.61 0.55 14.07
C GLN A 195 17.33 -0.79 14.21
N GLU A 196 18.33 -0.88 15.09
CA GLU A 196 19.02 -2.15 15.37
C GLU A 196 18.05 -3.25 15.87
N THR A 197 17.11 -2.87 16.73
CA THR A 197 16.09 -3.80 17.24
C THR A 197 15.15 -4.28 16.12
N ILE A 198 14.76 -3.39 15.21
CA ILE A 198 13.95 -3.71 14.02
C ILE A 198 14.70 -4.69 13.14
N ASP A 199 15.96 -4.39 12.79
CA ASP A 199 16.78 -5.20 11.90
C ASP A 199 16.99 -6.62 12.48
N ASN A 200 17.22 -6.73 13.78
CA ASN A 200 17.31 -8.01 14.48
C ASN A 200 15.99 -8.79 14.41
N ARG A 201 14.86 -8.13 14.59
CA ARG A 201 13.51 -8.74 14.54
C ARG A 201 13.14 -9.19 13.14
N VAL A 202 13.41 -8.34 12.13
CA VAL A 202 13.20 -8.67 10.71
C VAL A 202 14.07 -9.87 10.32
N THR A 203 15.34 -9.88 10.71
CA THR A 203 16.26 -11.00 10.47
C THR A 203 15.76 -12.29 11.13
N ALA A 204 15.27 -12.22 12.37
CA ALA A 204 14.71 -13.38 13.06
C ALA A 204 13.43 -13.90 12.38
N MET A 205 12.55 -13.00 11.94
CA MET A 205 11.35 -13.37 11.18
C MET A 205 11.69 -14.04 9.83
N GLN A 206 12.65 -13.48 9.10
CA GLN A 206 13.11 -14.07 7.84
C GLN A 206 13.70 -15.47 8.03
N LYS A 207 14.54 -15.66 9.06
CA LYS A 207 15.08 -16.98 9.41
C LYS A 207 13.98 -17.98 9.78
N LYS A 208 12.97 -17.54 10.52
CA LYS A 208 11.82 -18.39 10.86
C LYS A 208 11.03 -18.79 9.60
N GLN A 209 10.71 -17.84 8.72
CA GLN A 209 10.02 -18.13 7.47
C GLN A 209 10.82 -19.06 6.55
N GLN A 210 12.15 -18.86 6.48
CA GLN A 210 13.02 -19.74 5.74
C GLN A 210 13.00 -21.16 6.31
N ALA A 211 13.11 -21.30 7.63
CA ALA A 211 13.06 -22.62 8.28
C ALA A 211 11.70 -23.32 8.08
N GLU A 212 10.60 -22.57 8.11
CA GLU A 212 9.25 -23.09 7.83
C GLU A 212 9.13 -23.56 6.36
N ALA A 213 9.63 -22.78 5.40
CA ALA A 213 9.66 -23.13 3.99
C ALA A 213 10.56 -24.35 3.72
N GLU A 214 11.71 -24.44 4.39
CA GLU A 214 12.59 -25.62 4.31
C GLU A 214 11.90 -26.87 4.88
N GLN A 215 11.22 -26.78 6.01
CA GLN A 215 10.45 -27.90 6.57
C GLN A 215 9.33 -28.34 5.63
N GLU A 216 8.61 -27.42 5.01
CA GLU A 216 7.57 -27.74 4.04
C GLU A 216 8.16 -28.46 2.81
N THR A 217 9.29 -27.95 2.31
CA THR A 217 10.03 -28.57 1.20
C THR A 217 10.47 -30.00 1.54
N ILE A 218 11.02 -30.22 2.75
CA ILE A 218 11.43 -31.56 3.22
C ILE A 218 10.21 -32.49 3.33
N LYS A 219 9.08 -32.03 3.85
CA LYS A 219 7.83 -32.80 3.92
C LYS A 219 7.35 -33.22 2.53
N VAL A 220 7.33 -32.28 1.58
CA VAL A 220 6.94 -32.56 0.19
C VAL A 220 7.91 -33.56 -0.45
N GLN A 221 9.21 -33.39 -0.27
CA GLN A 221 10.22 -34.35 -0.79
C GLN A 221 10.07 -35.75 -0.20
N ASN A 222 9.84 -35.85 1.12
CA ASN A 222 9.64 -37.15 1.76
C ASN A 222 8.34 -37.82 1.28
N ASN A 223 7.25 -37.06 1.14
CA ASN A 223 6.00 -37.59 0.58
C ASN A 223 6.20 -38.06 -0.87
N THR A 224 6.93 -37.31 -1.67
CA THR A 224 7.24 -37.69 -3.06
C THR A 224 8.06 -38.98 -3.11
N LYS A 225 9.08 -39.12 -2.25
CA LYS A 225 9.87 -40.38 -2.16
C LYS A 225 9.03 -41.57 -1.74
N ILE A 226 8.13 -41.40 -0.78
CA ILE A 226 7.19 -42.46 -0.35
C ILE A 226 6.25 -42.85 -1.50
N LEU A 227 5.71 -41.84 -2.24
CA LEU A 227 4.82 -42.07 -3.37
C LEU A 227 5.56 -42.82 -4.50
N GLN A 228 6.81 -42.45 -4.77
CA GLN A 228 7.66 -43.06 -5.77
C GLN A 228 8.02 -44.52 -5.41
N ALA A 229 8.38 -44.76 -4.15
CA ALA A 229 8.66 -46.14 -3.68
C ALA A 229 7.39 -47.02 -3.74
N LYS A 230 6.21 -46.48 -3.46
CA LYS A 230 4.94 -47.20 -3.61
C LYS A 230 4.63 -47.49 -5.09
N ALA A 231 4.83 -46.53 -5.98
CA ALA A 231 4.63 -46.71 -7.41
C ALA A 231 5.58 -47.73 -8.00
N ASP A 232 6.87 -47.73 -7.57
CA ASP A 232 7.86 -48.72 -7.99
C ASP A 232 7.53 -50.13 -7.49
N ALA A 233 7.03 -50.24 -6.25
CA ALA A 233 6.58 -51.54 -5.72
C ALA A 233 5.33 -52.06 -6.45
N GLU A 234 4.38 -51.19 -6.77
CA GLU A 234 3.18 -51.55 -7.53
C GLU A 234 3.52 -51.94 -8.98
N ALA A 235 4.43 -51.21 -9.62
CA ALA A 235 4.92 -51.55 -10.96
C ALA A 235 5.61 -52.94 -10.99
N LYS A 236 6.45 -53.25 -9.99
CA LYS A 236 7.07 -54.58 -9.86
C LYS A 236 6.05 -55.68 -9.64
N LYS A 237 5.01 -55.42 -8.83
CA LYS A 237 3.93 -56.37 -8.60
C LYS A 237 3.15 -56.66 -9.88
N ILE A 238 2.75 -55.61 -10.60
CA ILE A 238 2.03 -55.76 -11.88
C ILE A 238 2.89 -56.47 -12.92
N ALA A 239 4.19 -56.21 -12.99
CA ALA A 239 5.09 -56.90 -13.88
C ALA A 239 5.20 -58.41 -13.53
N ALA A 240 5.35 -58.72 -12.23
CA ALA A 240 5.40 -60.12 -11.77
C ALA A 240 4.09 -60.89 -12.00
N GLU A 241 2.94 -60.23 -11.77
CA GLU A 241 1.62 -60.77 -12.08
C GLU A 241 1.45 -61.01 -13.59
N GLY A 242 1.91 -60.04 -14.42
CA GLY A 242 1.93 -60.21 -15.88
C GLY A 242 2.81 -61.37 -16.37
N GLU A 243 4.02 -61.50 -15.80
CA GLU A 243 4.90 -62.67 -16.11
C GLU A 243 4.29 -64.01 -15.65
N ALA A 244 3.69 -64.06 -14.45
CA ALA A 244 3.02 -65.24 -13.95
C ALA A 244 1.82 -65.64 -14.84
N GLU A 245 1.02 -64.68 -15.27
CA GLU A 245 -0.10 -64.93 -16.17
C GLU A 245 0.39 -65.37 -17.57
N ALA A 246 1.41 -64.74 -18.11
CA ALA A 246 2.03 -65.16 -19.37
C ALA A 246 2.57 -66.58 -19.29
N ASN A 247 3.27 -66.94 -18.19
CA ASN A 247 3.76 -68.30 -17.97
C ASN A 247 2.61 -69.27 -17.79
N ARG A 248 1.50 -68.91 -17.15
CA ARG A 248 0.32 -69.75 -17.03
C ARG A 248 -0.29 -70.06 -18.40
N ILE A 249 -0.48 -69.03 -19.23
CA ILE A 249 -1.00 -69.14 -20.59
C ILE A 249 -0.10 -70.07 -21.46
N ILE A 250 1.22 -69.83 -21.38
CA ILE A 250 2.22 -70.69 -22.09
C ILE A 250 2.10 -72.12 -21.60
N SER A 251 2.05 -72.34 -20.29
CA SER A 251 1.95 -73.72 -19.73
C SER A 251 0.67 -74.43 -20.14
N GLU A 252 -0.46 -73.71 -20.20
CA GLU A 252 -1.72 -74.26 -20.65
C GLU A 252 -1.76 -74.55 -22.18
N SER A 253 -1.00 -73.80 -22.97
CA SER A 253 -0.92 -73.96 -24.42
C SER A 253 0.16 -74.95 -24.88
N LEU A 254 1.03 -75.33 -23.96
CA LEU A 254 2.11 -76.29 -24.25
C LEU A 254 1.59 -77.77 -24.26
N THR A 255 1.06 -78.16 -25.39
CA THR A 255 0.79 -79.61 -25.65
C THR A 255 2.07 -80.37 -26.07
N ASP A 256 2.09 -81.67 -25.94
CA ASP A 256 3.23 -82.50 -26.35
C ASP A 256 3.62 -82.30 -27.81
N GLU A 257 2.68 -81.89 -28.64
CA GLU A 257 2.93 -81.62 -30.08
C GLU A 257 3.66 -80.29 -30.27
N VAL A 258 3.26 -79.29 -29.52
CA VAL A 258 3.91 -77.96 -29.54
C VAL A 258 5.33 -78.06 -28.96
N LEU A 259 5.51 -78.75 -27.90
CA LEU A 259 6.86 -79.02 -27.35
C LEU A 259 7.78 -79.71 -28.36
N LYS A 260 7.28 -80.67 -29.10
CA LYS A 260 8.04 -81.35 -30.18
C LYS A 260 8.38 -80.37 -31.31
N GLN A 261 7.44 -79.50 -31.72
CA GLN A 261 7.66 -78.53 -32.76
C GLN A 261 8.74 -77.49 -32.33
N MET A 262 8.64 -76.95 -31.09
CA MET A 262 9.65 -76.04 -30.55
C MET A 262 11.01 -76.65 -30.39
N TYR A 263 11.07 -77.97 -30.08
CA TYR A 263 12.31 -78.78 -30.02
C TYR A 263 12.93 -78.83 -31.40
N TYR A 264 12.15 -79.15 -32.45
CA TYR A 264 12.62 -79.21 -33.81
C TYR A 264 13.06 -77.88 -34.40
N GLU A 265 12.37 -76.80 -34.05
CA GLU A 265 12.75 -75.45 -34.50
C GLU A 265 14.08 -74.96 -33.89
N LYS A 266 14.34 -75.29 -32.64
CA LYS A 266 15.55 -74.88 -31.94
C LYS A 266 16.70 -75.91 -32.09
N TRP A 267 16.42 -77.08 -32.66
CA TRP A 267 17.45 -78.08 -32.84
C TRP A 267 18.37 -77.68 -33.98
N ASN A 268 19.66 -77.58 -33.66
CA ASN A 268 20.72 -77.21 -34.58
C ASN A 268 21.22 -78.42 -35.45
N GLY A 269 20.53 -79.56 -35.42
CA GLY A 269 20.90 -80.78 -36.19
C GLY A 269 22.04 -81.61 -35.59
N VAL A 270 22.54 -81.24 -34.42
CA VAL A 270 23.61 -81.96 -33.74
C VAL A 270 23.01 -82.79 -32.60
N LEU A 271 23.33 -84.12 -32.58
CA LEU A 271 22.91 -84.98 -31.49
C LEU A 271 23.58 -84.54 -30.17
N PRO A 272 22.82 -84.38 -29.06
CA PRO A 272 23.48 -84.08 -27.81
C PRO A 272 24.41 -85.18 -27.36
N ASN A 273 25.59 -84.74 -26.89
CA ASN A 273 26.63 -85.66 -26.42
C ASN A 273 26.24 -86.47 -25.16
N THR A 274 25.11 -86.09 -24.55
CA THR A 274 24.58 -86.81 -23.38
C THR A 274 23.11 -87.04 -23.55
N ILE A 275 22.64 -88.28 -23.48
CA ILE A 275 21.26 -88.72 -23.43
C ILE A 275 20.98 -89.21 -22.01
N ALA A 276 20.18 -88.49 -21.23
CA ALA A 276 19.72 -88.99 -19.95
C ALA A 276 18.44 -89.80 -20.16
N GLY A 277 18.50 -91.08 -20.07
CA GLY A 277 17.33 -91.96 -20.08
C GLY A 277 16.76 -92.10 -18.66
N ASN A 278 15.49 -92.49 -18.59
CA ASN A 278 14.72 -92.63 -17.33
C ASN A 278 15.20 -93.78 -16.41
N SER A 279 16.38 -94.34 -16.62
CA SER A 279 17.05 -95.31 -15.76
C SER A 279 18.47 -94.85 -15.52
N THR A 280 18.73 -94.46 -14.31
CA THR A 280 20.00 -94.31 -13.58
C THR A 280 21.31 -94.71 -14.36
N GLY A 281 21.71 -93.88 -15.33
CA GLY A 281 23.02 -94.01 -15.93
C GLY A 281 23.25 -92.97 -17.03
N VAL A 282 24.12 -91.95 -16.73
CA VAL A 282 24.61 -91.00 -17.74
C VAL A 282 25.67 -91.78 -18.59
N MET A 283 25.36 -92.11 -19.85
CA MET A 283 26.38 -92.47 -20.78
C MET A 283 27.03 -91.30 -21.45
N ILE A 284 28.29 -91.06 -21.19
CA ILE A 284 29.15 -90.13 -21.92
C ILE A 284 29.80 -90.93 -23.04
N THR A 285 29.43 -90.58 -24.30
CA THR A 285 30.18 -91.10 -25.47
C THR A 285 31.15 -90.01 -25.94
N ASN A 286 32.44 -90.41 -26.00
CA ASN A 286 33.53 -89.60 -26.57
C ASN A 286 33.35 -89.39 -28.07
#